data_d4e58142b302a716ac134bb31fff6fa7
#
_entry.id   d4e58142b302a716ac134bb31fff6fa7
#
_cell.length_a   1.000
_cell.length_b   1.000
_cell.length_c   1.000
_cell.angle_alpha   90.00
_cell.angle_beta   90.00
_cell.angle_gamma   90.00
#
_symmetry.space_group_name_H-M   'P 1'
#
loop_
_entity.id
_entity.type
_entity.pdbx_description
1 polymer ?
#
loop_
_entity_poly.entity_id
_entity_poly.type
_entity_poly.pdbx_seq_one_letter_code
_entity_poly.pdbx_strand_id
1 'polypeptide(L)'
;MTEALEFLWPSFLVAVCLVGIHVYFGIQVLARNVIFVDLALAQIAALGATVAFMLGHPAQSLATYGYSLAFTFVAALLLAFTRVWAKRVSQEALIGVIYVVAAAASILLIDRAPQGAEHLKQILTGNILTSGVNELAAIIPLYLAVALLHFLLRSRLTQSGSLFWEFLFYSTFGMVVTSSVALAGVLLVFSFLIIPATIGVMFASSLSRQLAIGWIAGTLTSAVGLALSFALDLPTGAAIVCAFGAALALAGMVYCLLRADRLITLGVAVVAVRWLGAALIAGSAIQLAIAPREDQPLFDVLEYAAPSLRSLYFSKVESATYQDSNEYAERHRLAAEQLIELERARRTQGEALDDAEVRRISSFLKSYGEMRKGEQFVMGEVRARARERIRWGASLTLLALALLLAPISWRGLRSRSAV
;
A
#
# COMPACT_ATOMS: atom_id res chain seq x y z
N MET A 1 11.00 5.88 -22.23
CA MET A 1 11.77 5.53 -21.02
C MET A 1 12.35 6.75 -20.33
N THR A 2 12.92 7.73 -21.06
CA THR A 2 13.42 9.00 -20.51
C THR A 2 12.32 9.83 -19.85
N GLU A 3 11.18 10.01 -20.49
CA GLU A 3 10.03 10.76 -19.96
C GLU A 3 9.45 10.15 -18.65
N ALA A 4 9.40 8.82 -18.56
CA ALA A 4 8.97 8.15 -17.35
C ALA A 4 9.94 8.36 -16.17
N LEU A 5 11.24 8.37 -16.45
CA LEU A 5 12.27 8.68 -15.46
C LEU A 5 12.19 10.14 -14.99
N GLU A 6 11.99 11.08 -15.91
CA GLU A 6 11.81 12.50 -15.57
C GLU A 6 10.57 12.75 -14.71
N PHE A 7 9.51 11.97 -14.92
CA PHE A 7 8.29 12.06 -14.14
C PHE A 7 8.42 11.44 -12.72
N LEU A 8 9.11 10.29 -12.60
CA LEU A 8 9.19 9.55 -11.33
C LEU A 8 10.35 10.01 -10.42
N TRP A 9 11.37 10.65 -10.98
CA TRP A 9 12.56 10.99 -10.24
C TRP A 9 12.33 11.94 -9.05
N PRO A 10 11.45 12.98 -9.11
CA PRO A 10 11.20 13.84 -7.96
C PRO A 10 10.56 13.06 -6.81
N SER A 11 9.56 12.23 -7.11
CA SER A 11 8.89 11.36 -6.13
C SER A 11 9.84 10.35 -5.51
N PHE A 12 10.78 9.80 -6.29
CA PHE A 12 11.82 8.92 -5.78
C PHE A 12 12.75 9.64 -4.81
N LEU A 13 13.17 10.86 -5.11
CA LEU A 13 13.99 11.66 -4.18
C LEU A 13 13.26 11.95 -2.87
N VAL A 14 11.98 12.29 -2.94
CA VAL A 14 11.15 12.47 -1.74
C VAL A 14 11.14 11.16 -0.93
N ALA A 15 10.91 10.03 -1.57
CA ALA A 15 10.92 8.72 -0.90
C ALA A 15 12.28 8.43 -0.22
N VAL A 16 13.40 8.67 -0.90
CA VAL A 16 14.75 8.48 -0.34
C VAL A 16 14.99 9.39 0.87
N CYS A 17 14.59 10.65 0.79
CA CYS A 17 14.72 11.59 1.91
C CYS A 17 13.88 11.15 3.12
N LEU A 18 12.62 10.72 2.87
CA LEU A 18 11.76 10.18 3.91
C LEU A 18 12.35 8.92 4.54
N VAL A 19 12.79 7.95 3.74
CA VAL A 19 13.46 6.73 4.21
C VAL A 19 14.68 7.09 5.07
N GLY A 20 15.46 8.10 4.66
CA GLY A 20 16.68 8.53 5.36
C GLY A 20 16.45 8.81 6.83
N ILE A 21 15.46 9.64 7.17
CA ILE A 21 15.15 10.03 8.55
C ILE A 21 14.29 8.99 9.28
N HIS A 22 13.33 8.38 8.57
CA HIS A 22 12.38 7.45 9.20
C HIS A 22 13.02 6.15 9.64
N VAL A 23 13.99 5.61 8.92
CA VAL A 23 14.73 4.40 9.34
C VAL A 23 15.42 4.62 10.68
N TYR A 24 16.01 5.81 10.91
CA TYR A 24 16.60 6.14 12.20
C TYR A 24 15.55 6.12 13.32
N PHE A 25 14.43 6.83 13.13
CA PHE A 25 13.34 6.84 14.13
C PHE A 25 12.73 5.47 14.32
N GLY A 26 12.56 4.69 13.25
CA GLY A 26 12.05 3.32 13.32
C GLY A 26 12.89 2.42 14.21
N ILE A 27 14.21 2.46 14.07
CA ILE A 27 15.13 1.71 14.95
C ILE A 27 14.98 2.17 16.41
N GLN A 28 14.86 3.49 16.66
CA GLN A 28 14.66 4.01 18.02
C GLN A 28 13.31 3.61 18.62
N VAL A 29 12.25 3.59 17.81
CA VAL A 29 10.89 3.19 18.21
C VAL A 29 10.83 1.69 18.50
N LEU A 30 11.45 0.86 17.66
CA LEU A 30 11.60 -0.59 17.91
C LEU A 30 12.37 -0.87 19.21
N ALA A 31 13.46 -0.15 19.44
CA ALA A 31 14.26 -0.31 20.67
C ALA A 31 13.51 0.10 21.95
N ARG A 32 12.50 0.98 21.83
CA ARG A 32 11.63 1.44 22.94
C ARG A 32 10.38 0.59 23.13
N ASN A 33 10.09 -0.37 22.24
CA ASN A 33 8.86 -1.15 22.20
C ASN A 33 7.58 -0.29 22.13
N VAL A 34 7.58 0.75 21.28
CA VAL A 34 6.45 1.67 21.08
C VAL A 34 6.12 1.83 19.60
N ILE A 35 5.87 0.71 18.93
CA ILE A 35 5.77 0.62 17.46
C ILE A 35 4.66 1.52 16.90
N PHE A 36 3.51 1.63 17.56
CA PHE A 36 2.36 2.40 17.08
C PHE A 36 2.40 3.90 17.41
N VAL A 37 3.49 4.40 17.97
CA VAL A 37 3.62 5.83 18.34
C VAL A 37 3.56 6.75 17.11
N ASP A 38 4.07 6.29 15.97
CA ASP A 38 4.00 7.01 14.71
C ASP A 38 2.56 7.21 14.25
N LEU A 39 1.76 6.14 14.26
CA LEU A 39 0.34 6.22 13.91
C LEU A 39 -0.44 7.16 14.83
N ALA A 40 -0.15 7.15 16.12
CA ALA A 40 -0.79 8.05 17.07
C ALA A 40 -0.43 9.52 16.80
N LEU A 41 0.87 9.81 16.59
CA LEU A 41 1.33 11.17 16.24
C LEU A 41 0.76 11.63 14.91
N ALA A 42 0.80 10.77 13.88
CA ALA A 42 0.22 11.06 12.57
C ALA A 42 -1.28 11.35 12.64
N GLN A 43 -2.03 10.57 13.42
CA GLN A 43 -3.47 10.75 13.55
C GLN A 43 -3.84 12.01 14.32
N ILE A 44 -3.05 12.38 15.34
CA ILE A 44 -3.27 13.65 16.06
C ILE A 44 -2.87 14.85 15.19
N ALA A 45 -1.79 14.74 14.40
CA ALA A 45 -1.45 15.76 13.41
C ALA A 45 -2.57 15.94 12.38
N ALA A 46 -3.15 14.83 11.91
CA ALA A 46 -4.31 14.82 11.02
C ALA A 46 -5.55 15.44 11.65
N LEU A 47 -5.80 15.17 12.94
CA LEU A 47 -6.86 15.84 13.71
C LEU A 47 -6.65 17.36 13.76
N GLY A 48 -5.41 17.82 13.98
CA GLY A 48 -5.05 19.24 13.95
C GLY A 48 -5.29 19.87 12.56
N ALA A 49 -4.93 19.17 11.48
CA ALA A 49 -5.24 19.60 10.11
C ALA A 49 -6.74 19.67 9.86
N THR A 50 -7.51 18.72 10.37
CA THR A 50 -8.97 18.69 10.27
C THR A 50 -9.60 19.87 11.00
N VAL A 51 -9.11 20.20 12.19
CA VAL A 51 -9.57 21.40 12.93
C VAL A 51 -9.28 22.68 12.12
N ALA A 52 -8.08 22.80 11.54
CA ALA A 52 -7.73 23.94 10.69
C ALA A 52 -8.67 24.05 9.46
N PHE A 53 -8.96 22.91 8.82
CA PHE A 53 -9.89 22.85 7.69
C PHE A 53 -11.29 23.31 8.08
N MET A 54 -11.80 22.88 9.25
CA MET A 54 -13.09 23.31 9.79
C MET A 54 -13.14 24.82 10.12
N LEU A 55 -11.98 25.41 10.41
CA LEU A 55 -11.83 26.87 10.62
C LEU A 55 -11.66 27.64 9.29
N GLY A 56 -11.75 26.96 8.15
CA GLY A 56 -11.70 27.58 6.82
C GLY A 56 -10.28 27.75 6.25
N HIS A 57 -9.26 27.13 6.84
CA HIS A 57 -7.89 27.17 6.29
C HIS A 57 -7.71 26.13 5.17
N PRO A 58 -7.07 26.47 4.04
CA PRO A 58 -6.77 25.51 2.98
C PRO A 58 -5.90 24.35 3.47
N ALA A 59 -6.12 23.13 2.93
CA ALA A 59 -5.48 21.90 3.39
C ALA A 59 -3.92 21.95 3.39
N GLN A 60 -3.31 22.70 2.47
CA GLN A 60 -1.84 22.82 2.34
C GLN A 60 -1.31 24.18 2.79
N SER A 61 -2.03 24.90 3.67
CA SER A 61 -1.60 26.19 4.17
C SER A 61 -0.63 26.08 5.34
N LEU A 62 0.17 27.13 5.54
CA LEU A 62 1.06 27.26 6.70
C LEU A 62 0.26 27.22 8.01
N ALA A 63 -0.98 27.78 8.02
CA ALA A 63 -1.88 27.70 9.18
C ALA A 63 -2.24 26.26 9.51
N THR A 64 -2.64 25.46 8.52
CA THR A 64 -2.97 24.03 8.70
C THR A 64 -1.77 23.26 9.24
N TYR A 65 -0.58 23.51 8.72
CA TYR A 65 0.65 22.93 9.26
C TYR A 65 0.91 23.34 10.72
N GLY A 66 0.69 24.61 11.06
CA GLY A 66 0.79 25.12 12.43
C GLY A 66 -0.16 24.45 13.41
N TYR A 67 -1.43 24.25 13.02
CA TYR A 67 -2.41 23.50 13.81
C TYR A 67 -1.97 22.03 13.99
N SER A 68 -1.53 21.37 12.91
CA SER A 68 -1.02 20.01 13.00
C SER A 68 0.15 19.87 13.97
N LEU A 69 1.11 20.79 13.91
CA LEU A 69 2.24 20.83 14.85
C LEU A 69 1.82 21.09 16.30
N ALA A 70 0.89 22.02 16.53
CA ALA A 70 0.40 22.30 17.87
C ALA A 70 -0.23 21.06 18.51
N PHE A 71 -1.09 20.37 17.76
CA PHE A 71 -1.70 19.11 18.20
C PHE A 71 -0.63 18.01 18.42
N THR A 72 0.37 17.95 17.55
CA THR A 72 1.49 16.99 17.68
C THR A 72 2.31 17.25 18.95
N PHE A 73 2.57 18.50 19.34
CA PHE A 73 3.27 18.80 20.59
C PHE A 73 2.45 18.42 21.82
N VAL A 74 1.14 18.63 21.78
CA VAL A 74 0.25 18.14 22.85
C VAL A 74 0.30 16.60 22.93
N ALA A 75 0.28 15.91 21.79
CA ALA A 75 0.43 14.47 21.73
C ALA A 75 1.80 14.01 22.28
N ALA A 76 2.87 14.68 21.90
CA ALA A 76 4.22 14.36 22.41
C ALA A 76 4.29 14.48 23.95
N LEU A 77 3.64 15.49 24.50
CA LEU A 77 3.54 15.66 25.96
C LEU A 77 2.72 14.52 26.59
N LEU A 78 1.58 14.19 26.04
CA LEU A 78 0.76 13.07 26.50
C LEU A 78 1.53 11.75 26.44
N LEU A 79 2.23 11.48 25.34
CA LEU A 79 3.05 10.30 25.16
C LEU A 79 4.22 10.22 26.16
N ALA A 80 4.86 11.35 26.46
CA ALA A 80 5.88 11.39 27.48
C ALA A 80 5.31 11.03 28.89
N PHE A 81 4.10 11.48 29.20
CA PHE A 81 3.41 11.12 30.46
C PHE A 81 2.98 9.65 30.51
N THR A 82 2.63 9.02 29.37
CA THR A 82 2.22 7.59 29.36
C THR A 82 3.29 6.67 29.96
N ARG A 83 4.55 7.07 29.89
CA ARG A 83 5.66 6.32 30.50
C ARG A 83 5.56 6.22 32.01
N VAL A 84 5.00 7.22 32.66
CA VAL A 84 4.76 7.19 34.12
C VAL A 84 3.74 6.10 34.47
N TRP A 85 2.73 5.90 33.60
CA TRP A 85 1.69 4.89 33.77
C TRP A 85 2.08 3.51 33.24
N ALA A 86 3.14 3.42 32.45
CA ALA A 86 3.63 2.17 31.85
C ALA A 86 4.05 1.09 32.88
N LYS A 87 4.15 1.45 34.15
CA LYS A 87 4.36 0.48 35.25
C LYS A 87 3.18 -0.48 35.48
N ARG A 88 1.95 -0.11 35.06
CA ARG A 88 0.74 -0.89 35.26
C ARG A 88 0.04 -1.28 33.95
N VAL A 89 0.17 -0.48 32.92
CA VAL A 89 -0.45 -0.69 31.60
C VAL A 89 0.64 -0.53 30.55
N SER A 90 0.66 -1.39 29.53
CA SER A 90 1.68 -1.25 28.46
C SER A 90 1.56 0.13 27.79
N GLN A 91 2.69 0.77 27.55
CA GLN A 91 2.71 2.06 26.85
C GLN A 91 2.05 1.97 25.49
N GLU A 92 2.23 0.86 24.81
CA GLU A 92 1.64 0.59 23.50
C GLU A 92 0.10 0.56 23.52
N ALA A 93 -0.51 0.03 24.59
CA ALA A 93 -1.96 0.07 24.76
C ALA A 93 -2.47 1.52 24.91
N LEU A 94 -1.76 2.37 25.66
CA LEU A 94 -2.11 3.79 25.82
C LEU A 94 -1.95 4.55 24.49
N ILE A 95 -0.90 4.27 23.73
CA ILE A 95 -0.66 4.82 22.39
C ILE A 95 -1.82 4.43 21.45
N GLY A 96 -2.25 3.16 21.48
CA GLY A 96 -3.38 2.67 20.71
C GLY A 96 -4.69 3.39 21.04
N VAL A 97 -4.95 3.66 22.33
CA VAL A 97 -6.12 4.45 22.76
C VAL A 97 -6.05 5.89 22.21
N ILE A 98 -4.89 6.54 22.32
CA ILE A 98 -4.68 7.89 21.78
C ILE A 98 -4.96 7.92 20.27
N TYR A 99 -4.44 6.94 19.52
CA TYR A 99 -4.69 6.80 18.09
C TYR A 99 -6.18 6.68 17.76
N VAL A 100 -6.89 5.75 18.41
CA VAL A 100 -8.31 5.49 18.13
C VAL A 100 -9.17 6.70 18.49
N VAL A 101 -8.90 7.37 19.61
CA VAL A 101 -9.63 8.58 20.02
C VAL A 101 -9.40 9.73 19.02
N ALA A 102 -8.16 9.93 18.57
CA ALA A 102 -7.85 10.96 17.57
C ALA A 102 -8.51 10.66 16.21
N ALA A 103 -8.52 9.40 15.79
CA ALA A 103 -9.19 8.96 14.57
C ALA A 103 -10.72 9.19 14.66
N ALA A 104 -11.34 8.79 15.75
CA ALA A 104 -12.77 9.00 15.98
C ALA A 104 -13.13 10.49 16.02
N ALA A 105 -12.32 11.32 16.69
CA ALA A 105 -12.52 12.77 16.74
C ALA A 105 -12.42 13.40 15.34
N SER A 106 -11.46 12.96 14.51
CA SER A 106 -11.34 13.41 13.13
C SER A 106 -12.58 13.08 12.30
N ILE A 107 -13.12 11.85 12.44
CA ILE A 107 -14.34 11.43 11.74
C ILE A 107 -15.53 12.27 12.18
N LEU A 108 -15.72 12.50 13.49
CA LEU A 108 -16.81 13.31 14.01
C LEU A 108 -16.78 14.77 13.52
N LEU A 109 -15.58 15.34 13.37
CA LEU A 109 -15.43 16.69 12.83
C LEU A 109 -15.72 16.74 11.34
N ILE A 110 -15.22 15.76 10.57
CA ILE A 110 -15.34 15.71 9.11
C ILE A 110 -16.76 15.39 8.66
N ASP A 111 -17.54 14.64 9.44
CA ASP A 111 -18.94 14.29 9.11
C ASP A 111 -19.81 15.52 8.85
N ARG A 112 -19.45 16.67 9.42
CA ARG A 112 -20.14 17.95 9.24
C ARG A 112 -19.54 18.82 8.14
N ALA A 113 -18.48 18.39 7.47
CA ALA A 113 -17.77 19.18 6.46
C ALA A 113 -18.18 18.78 5.03
N PRO A 114 -18.48 19.72 4.13
CA PRO A 114 -18.57 19.43 2.71
C PRO A 114 -17.25 18.80 2.23
N GLN A 115 -17.31 17.69 1.48
CA GLN A 115 -16.12 16.96 0.98
C GLN A 115 -15.23 16.32 2.07
N GLY A 116 -15.72 16.12 3.29
CA GLY A 116 -14.95 15.57 4.40
C GLY A 116 -14.34 14.19 4.10
N ALA A 117 -15.07 13.31 3.41
CA ALA A 117 -14.59 11.98 3.03
C ALA A 117 -13.36 12.03 2.10
N GLU A 118 -13.33 12.97 1.14
CA GLU A 118 -12.19 13.15 0.24
C GLU A 118 -10.97 13.70 0.99
N HIS A 119 -11.19 14.63 1.92
CA HIS A 119 -10.13 15.16 2.78
C HIS A 119 -9.50 14.05 3.65
N LEU A 120 -10.32 13.20 4.26
CA LEU A 120 -9.84 12.05 5.05
C LEU A 120 -9.03 11.07 4.20
N LYS A 121 -9.53 10.75 3.01
CA LYS A 121 -8.83 9.89 2.06
C LYS A 121 -7.47 10.48 1.70
N GLN A 122 -7.39 11.76 1.40
CA GLN A 122 -6.14 12.45 1.05
C GLN A 122 -5.11 12.40 2.19
N ILE A 123 -5.52 12.59 3.45
CA ILE A 123 -4.64 12.47 4.62
C ILE A 123 -4.08 11.05 4.76
N LEU A 124 -4.92 10.02 4.56
CA LEU A 124 -4.50 8.64 4.73
C LEU A 124 -3.57 8.15 3.61
N THR A 125 -3.91 8.47 2.36
CA THR A 125 -3.17 7.96 1.18
C THR A 125 -2.01 8.85 0.76
N GLY A 126 -2.08 10.15 1.10
CA GLY A 126 -1.11 11.15 0.63
C GLY A 126 -1.10 11.28 -0.89
N ASN A 127 -0.14 12.01 -1.41
CA ASN A 127 0.09 12.12 -2.84
C ASN A 127 1.58 12.35 -3.15
N ILE A 128 2.41 11.35 -2.85
CA ILE A 128 3.85 11.42 -3.07
C ILE A 128 4.20 11.70 -4.55
N LEU A 129 3.32 11.33 -5.48
CA LEU A 129 3.55 11.50 -6.91
C LEU A 129 3.51 12.98 -7.35
N THR A 130 2.73 13.81 -6.65
CA THR A 130 2.66 15.26 -6.91
C THR A 130 3.63 16.07 -6.07
N SER A 131 4.32 15.43 -5.11
CA SER A 131 5.35 16.09 -4.31
C SER A 131 6.62 16.26 -5.14
N GLY A 132 7.08 17.50 -5.25
CA GLY A 132 8.19 17.88 -6.09
C GLY A 132 9.45 18.30 -5.30
N VAL A 133 10.41 18.85 -6.02
CA VAL A 133 11.69 19.32 -5.47
C VAL A 133 11.49 20.50 -4.52
N ASN A 134 10.44 21.30 -4.70
CA ASN A 134 10.16 22.48 -3.86
C ASN A 134 9.71 22.05 -2.45
N GLU A 135 8.82 21.07 -2.35
CA GLU A 135 8.38 20.50 -1.09
C GLU A 135 9.54 19.82 -0.37
N LEU A 136 10.39 19.12 -1.13
CA LEU A 136 11.59 18.50 -0.60
C LEU A 136 12.56 19.54 -0.03
N ALA A 137 12.79 20.65 -0.73
CA ALA A 137 13.65 21.73 -0.26
C ALA A 137 13.14 22.36 1.06
N ALA A 138 11.82 22.38 1.27
CA ALA A 138 11.21 22.90 2.49
C ALA A 138 11.44 21.98 3.72
N ILE A 139 11.48 20.65 3.52
CA ILE A 139 11.60 19.70 4.65
C ILE A 139 13.03 19.28 4.96
N ILE A 140 13.96 19.34 4.02
CA ILE A 140 15.37 18.98 4.23
C ILE A 140 16.01 19.73 5.41
N PRO A 141 15.85 21.06 5.55
CA PRO A 141 16.44 21.78 6.69
C PRO A 141 15.92 21.27 8.03
N LEU A 142 14.62 20.95 8.12
CA LEU A 142 14.02 20.38 9.33
C LEU A 142 14.64 19.01 9.65
N TYR A 143 14.76 18.13 8.65
CA TYR A 143 15.29 16.78 8.86
C TYR A 143 16.77 16.81 9.23
N LEU A 144 17.56 17.69 8.62
CA LEU A 144 18.96 17.88 8.98
C LEU A 144 19.12 18.45 10.40
N ALA A 145 18.28 19.42 10.78
CA ALA A 145 18.30 19.98 12.13
C ALA A 145 17.94 18.91 13.18
N VAL A 146 16.91 18.12 12.93
CA VAL A 146 16.51 17.02 13.82
C VAL A 146 17.60 15.94 13.87
N ALA A 147 18.15 15.53 12.72
CA ALA A 147 19.22 14.54 12.67
C ALA A 147 20.47 15.02 13.43
N LEU A 148 20.86 16.29 13.26
CA LEU A 148 21.99 16.89 13.99
C LEU A 148 21.71 16.94 15.49
N LEU A 149 20.51 17.38 15.89
CA LEU A 149 20.10 17.40 17.30
C LEU A 149 20.20 16.01 17.93
N HIS A 150 19.66 14.98 17.25
CA HIS A 150 19.72 13.60 17.72
C HIS A 150 21.14 13.04 17.74
N PHE A 151 21.98 13.42 16.78
CA PHE A 151 23.39 13.02 16.77
C PHE A 151 24.15 13.61 17.94
N LEU A 152 23.97 14.91 18.23
CA LEU A 152 24.63 15.61 19.35
C LEU A 152 24.13 15.11 20.72
N LEU A 153 22.84 14.82 20.85
CA LEU A 153 22.21 14.42 22.11
C LEU A 153 22.00 12.89 22.22
N ARG A 154 22.65 12.09 21.37
CA ARG A 154 22.45 10.63 21.31
C ARG A 154 22.59 9.93 22.66
N SER A 155 23.57 10.31 23.47
CA SER A 155 23.81 9.72 24.79
C SER A 155 22.71 10.05 25.80
N ARG A 156 22.08 11.21 25.66
CA ARG A 156 20.97 11.65 26.54
C ARG A 156 19.62 11.06 26.13
N LEU A 157 19.38 10.98 24.83
CA LEU A 157 18.13 10.44 24.25
C LEU A 157 18.03 8.92 24.41
N THR A 158 19.16 8.21 24.50
CA THR A 158 19.17 6.76 24.80
C THR A 158 19.05 6.45 26.29
N GLN A 159 19.41 7.39 27.18
CA GLN A 159 19.22 7.23 28.63
C GLN A 159 17.76 7.56 29.00
N SER A 160 16.91 6.57 28.88
CA SER A 160 15.49 6.67 29.23
C SER A 160 15.28 6.86 30.72
N GLY A 161 14.53 7.88 31.13
CA GLY A 161 14.16 8.10 32.54
C GLY A 161 13.67 9.51 32.87
N SER A 162 14.02 10.52 32.10
CA SER A 162 13.56 11.90 32.30
C SER A 162 12.40 12.24 31.36
N LEU A 163 11.32 12.78 31.91
CA LEU A 163 10.17 13.27 31.16
C LEU A 163 10.58 14.26 30.06
N PHE A 164 11.58 15.10 30.33
CA PHE A 164 12.08 16.08 29.35
C PHE A 164 12.69 15.40 28.12
N TRP A 165 13.53 14.37 28.27
CA TRP A 165 14.14 13.67 27.14
C TRP A 165 13.14 12.85 26.33
N GLU A 166 12.14 12.28 26.99
CA GLU A 166 11.04 11.60 26.32
C GLU A 166 10.17 12.61 25.53
N PHE A 167 9.82 13.73 26.13
CA PHE A 167 9.09 14.81 25.46
C PHE A 167 9.86 15.35 24.25
N LEU A 168 11.18 15.58 24.40
CA LEU A 168 12.02 16.03 23.29
C LEU A 168 12.06 15.00 22.15
N PHE A 169 12.19 13.72 22.48
CA PHE A 169 12.15 12.64 21.49
C PHE A 169 10.83 12.62 20.74
N TYR A 170 9.71 12.58 21.43
CA TYR A 170 8.38 12.54 20.80
C TYR A 170 8.05 13.83 20.04
N SER A 171 8.51 14.97 20.51
CA SER A 171 8.32 16.27 19.83
C SER A 171 9.10 16.32 18.51
N THR A 172 10.37 15.97 18.51
CA THR A 172 11.19 15.95 17.27
C THR A 172 10.72 14.88 16.30
N PHE A 173 10.36 13.72 16.81
CA PHE A 173 9.76 12.66 16.01
C PHE A 173 8.41 13.10 15.41
N GLY A 174 7.54 13.70 16.21
CA GLY A 174 6.26 14.23 15.76
C GLY A 174 6.40 15.34 14.70
N MET A 175 7.39 16.22 14.80
CA MET A 175 7.67 17.22 13.75
C MET A 175 8.02 16.54 12.42
N VAL A 176 8.86 15.50 12.45
CA VAL A 176 9.21 14.70 11.26
C VAL A 176 7.97 14.00 10.70
N VAL A 177 7.20 13.32 11.55
CA VAL A 177 5.98 12.61 11.14
C VAL A 177 4.95 13.57 10.53
N THR A 178 4.68 14.71 11.19
CA THR A 178 3.72 15.70 10.70
C THR A 178 4.09 16.22 9.31
N SER A 179 5.36 16.55 9.07
CA SER A 179 5.82 17.02 7.77
C SER A 179 5.79 15.91 6.71
N SER A 180 6.14 14.69 7.08
CA SER A 180 6.15 13.53 6.17
C SER A 180 4.74 13.10 5.76
N VAL A 181 3.80 13.08 6.71
CA VAL A 181 2.40 12.71 6.46
C VAL A 181 1.73 13.69 5.50
N ALA A 182 2.03 14.98 5.61
CA ALA A 182 1.54 15.98 4.67
C ALA A 182 1.95 15.69 3.20
N LEU A 183 3.11 15.07 2.99
CA LEU A 183 3.65 14.73 1.66
C LEU A 183 3.22 13.34 1.17
N ALA A 184 3.38 12.35 2.02
CA ALA A 184 3.30 10.94 1.63
C ALA A 184 2.07 10.19 2.18
N GLY A 185 1.34 10.79 3.12
CA GLY A 185 0.22 10.16 3.82
C GLY A 185 0.65 9.20 4.94
N VAL A 186 -0.29 8.91 5.83
CA VAL A 186 -0.04 8.14 7.06
C VAL A 186 0.47 6.73 6.76
N LEU A 187 -0.17 6.02 5.82
CA LEU A 187 0.16 4.61 5.52
C LEU A 187 1.57 4.44 4.98
N LEU A 188 1.98 5.34 4.08
CA LEU A 188 3.30 5.26 3.46
C LEU A 188 4.41 5.66 4.44
N VAL A 189 4.19 6.71 5.25
CA VAL A 189 5.13 7.14 6.30
C VAL A 189 5.37 6.03 7.32
N PHE A 190 4.32 5.37 7.80
CA PHE A 190 4.44 4.21 8.69
C PHE A 190 5.28 3.09 8.06
N SER A 191 5.06 2.82 6.77
CA SER A 191 5.82 1.80 6.05
C SER A 191 7.29 2.15 5.92
N PHE A 192 7.65 3.40 5.65
CA PHE A 192 9.03 3.91 5.62
C PHE A 192 9.72 3.82 6.98
N LEU A 193 8.96 4.00 8.06
CA LEU A 193 9.48 3.94 9.42
C LEU A 193 9.80 2.51 9.85
N ILE A 194 8.79 1.63 9.79
CA ILE A 194 8.84 0.33 10.48
C ILE A 194 9.54 -0.72 9.64
N ILE A 195 9.20 -0.83 8.35
CA ILE A 195 9.65 -1.99 7.56
C ILE A 195 11.16 -2.00 7.31
N PRO A 196 11.78 -0.90 6.83
CA PRO A 196 13.23 -0.87 6.63
C PRO A 196 14.00 -0.97 7.94
N ALA A 197 13.49 -0.35 9.02
CA ALA A 197 14.09 -0.46 10.35
C ALA A 197 14.05 -1.90 10.87
N THR A 198 12.93 -2.60 10.70
CA THR A 198 12.79 -4.01 11.07
C THR A 198 13.78 -4.88 10.31
N ILE A 199 13.91 -4.69 8.99
CA ILE A 199 14.91 -5.40 8.18
C ILE A 199 16.31 -5.11 8.71
N GLY A 200 16.64 -3.85 9.00
CA GLY A 200 17.95 -3.48 9.56
C GLY A 200 18.24 -4.17 10.89
N VAL A 201 17.28 -4.19 11.80
CA VAL A 201 17.39 -4.84 13.12
C VAL A 201 17.50 -6.36 13.02
N MET A 202 16.81 -6.99 12.06
CA MET A 202 16.89 -8.44 11.83
C MET A 202 18.29 -8.91 11.44
N PHE A 203 19.01 -8.16 10.62
CA PHE A 203 20.28 -8.59 10.06
C PHE A 203 21.52 -8.01 10.75
N ALA A 204 21.37 -6.98 11.61
CA ALA A 204 22.49 -6.33 12.27
C ALA A 204 22.22 -6.01 13.74
N SER A 205 23.30 -5.99 14.55
CA SER A 205 23.25 -5.62 15.98
C SER A 205 23.74 -4.19 16.26
N SER A 206 24.54 -3.60 15.37
CA SER A 206 25.04 -2.23 15.54
C SER A 206 24.19 -1.21 14.79
N LEU A 207 23.93 -0.06 15.41
CA LEU A 207 23.11 1.02 14.85
C LEU A 207 23.53 1.41 13.43
N SER A 208 24.83 1.56 13.19
CA SER A 208 25.33 1.97 11.87
C SER A 208 25.01 0.95 10.77
N ARG A 209 25.13 -0.35 11.08
CA ARG A 209 24.78 -1.42 10.14
C ARG A 209 23.28 -1.52 9.96
N GLN A 210 22.50 -1.37 11.04
CA GLN A 210 21.03 -1.35 10.96
C GLN A 210 20.54 -0.22 10.05
N LEU A 211 21.10 0.99 10.21
CA LEU A 211 20.81 2.14 9.34
C LEU A 211 21.18 1.85 7.88
N ALA A 212 22.38 1.35 7.62
CA ALA A 212 22.84 1.08 6.27
C ALA A 212 21.92 0.06 5.56
N ILE A 213 21.60 -1.05 6.23
CA ILE A 213 20.71 -2.09 5.68
C ILE A 213 19.30 -1.53 5.49
N GLY A 214 18.77 -0.79 6.47
CA GLY A 214 17.44 -0.17 6.37
C GLY A 214 17.37 0.86 5.24
N TRP A 215 18.36 1.70 5.06
CA TRP A 215 18.41 2.67 3.95
C TRP A 215 18.48 2.00 2.60
N ILE A 216 19.33 0.98 2.44
CA ILE A 216 19.43 0.22 1.18
C ILE A 216 18.09 -0.47 0.89
N ALA A 217 17.55 -1.22 1.86
CA ALA A 217 16.28 -1.91 1.70
C ALA A 217 15.13 -0.93 1.40
N GLY A 218 15.03 0.16 2.16
CA GLY A 218 13.99 1.17 1.97
C GLY A 218 14.08 1.87 0.61
N THR A 219 15.28 2.27 0.19
CA THR A 219 15.50 2.92 -1.12
C THR A 219 15.18 1.99 -2.29
N LEU A 220 15.68 0.74 -2.25
CA LEU A 220 15.41 -0.23 -3.31
C LEU A 220 13.92 -0.58 -3.39
N THR A 221 13.28 -0.80 -2.25
CA THR A 221 11.85 -1.11 -2.21
C THR A 221 10.99 0.06 -2.71
N SER A 222 11.37 1.30 -2.38
CA SER A 222 10.70 2.49 -2.91
C SER A 222 10.82 2.58 -4.42
N ALA A 223 12.01 2.32 -4.97
CA ALA A 223 12.22 2.30 -6.42
C ALA A 223 11.34 1.23 -7.11
N VAL A 224 11.30 0.02 -6.55
CA VAL A 224 10.45 -1.07 -7.06
C VAL A 224 8.97 -0.71 -6.98
N GLY A 225 8.51 -0.16 -5.83
CA GLY A 225 7.13 0.25 -5.63
C GLY A 225 6.68 1.34 -6.61
N LEU A 226 7.54 2.35 -6.84
CA LEU A 226 7.29 3.39 -7.85
C LEU A 226 7.23 2.82 -9.27
N ALA A 227 8.17 1.94 -9.62
CA ALA A 227 8.19 1.30 -10.93
C ALA A 227 6.93 0.44 -11.17
N LEU A 228 6.49 -0.34 -10.17
CA LEU A 228 5.26 -1.13 -10.25
C LEU A 228 4.02 -0.25 -10.35
N SER A 229 3.95 0.85 -9.58
CA SER A 229 2.86 1.83 -9.67
C SER A 229 2.72 2.37 -11.08
N PHE A 230 3.84 2.78 -11.69
CA PHE A 230 3.85 3.32 -13.05
C PHE A 230 3.52 2.25 -14.11
N ALA A 231 4.11 1.05 -14.00
CA ALA A 231 3.93 0.00 -15.00
C ALA A 231 2.52 -0.61 -15.01
N LEU A 232 1.85 -0.64 -13.86
CA LEU A 232 0.52 -1.26 -13.66
C LEU A 232 -0.59 -0.24 -13.45
N ASP A 233 -0.31 1.07 -13.57
CA ASP A 233 -1.25 2.17 -13.33
C ASP A 233 -1.97 2.06 -11.96
N LEU A 234 -1.16 1.80 -10.91
CA LEU A 234 -1.67 1.61 -9.55
C LEU A 234 -1.51 2.89 -8.71
N PRO A 235 -2.37 3.11 -7.69
CA PRO A 235 -2.18 4.19 -6.71
C PRO A 235 -0.80 4.09 -6.05
N THR A 236 0.04 5.11 -6.22
CA THR A 236 1.48 5.06 -5.90
C THR A 236 1.76 4.75 -4.43
N GLY A 237 1.06 5.42 -3.49
CA GLY A 237 1.23 5.15 -2.07
C GLY A 237 0.95 3.70 -1.71
N ALA A 238 -0.17 3.14 -2.20
CA ALA A 238 -0.56 1.75 -1.94
C ALA A 238 0.42 0.75 -2.58
N ALA A 239 0.89 1.00 -3.80
CA ALA A 239 1.85 0.15 -4.50
C ALA A 239 3.18 0.07 -3.72
N ILE A 240 3.69 1.21 -3.23
CA ILE A 240 4.93 1.24 -2.41
C ILE A 240 4.71 0.50 -1.10
N VAL A 241 3.59 0.69 -0.39
CA VAL A 241 3.28 -0.02 0.87
C VAL A 241 3.25 -1.54 0.65
N CYS A 242 2.60 -2.02 -0.43
CA CYS A 242 2.58 -3.43 -0.79
C CYS A 242 3.98 -3.97 -1.13
N ALA A 243 4.80 -3.19 -1.85
CA ALA A 243 6.20 -3.53 -2.13
C ALA A 243 7.00 -3.66 -0.82
N PHE A 244 6.80 -2.76 0.15
CA PHE A 244 7.42 -2.87 1.47
C PHE A 244 6.99 -4.13 2.23
N GLY A 245 5.70 -4.49 2.19
CA GLY A 245 5.20 -5.73 2.77
C GLY A 245 5.87 -6.97 2.15
N ALA A 246 5.98 -7.00 0.83
CA ALA A 246 6.66 -8.06 0.10
C ALA A 246 8.16 -8.13 0.45
N ALA A 247 8.85 -6.97 0.54
CA ALA A 247 10.25 -6.90 0.93
C ALA A 247 10.48 -7.42 2.36
N LEU A 248 9.60 -7.10 3.31
CA LEU A 248 9.68 -7.63 4.67
C LEU A 248 9.48 -9.15 4.71
N ALA A 249 8.50 -9.67 3.95
CA ALA A 249 8.26 -11.11 3.85
C ALA A 249 9.49 -11.84 3.26
N LEU A 250 10.08 -11.27 2.20
CA LEU A 250 11.31 -11.78 1.60
C LEU A 250 12.48 -11.75 2.57
N ALA A 251 12.68 -10.62 3.26
CA ALA A 251 13.72 -10.48 4.28
C ALA A 251 13.54 -11.49 5.42
N GLY A 252 12.30 -11.70 5.88
CA GLY A 252 11.95 -12.72 6.88
C GLY A 252 12.29 -14.12 6.40
N MET A 253 11.98 -14.46 5.15
CA MET A 253 12.32 -15.74 4.55
C MET A 253 13.85 -15.95 4.49
N VAL A 254 14.58 -14.94 4.02
CA VAL A 254 16.06 -14.98 3.97
C VAL A 254 16.65 -15.13 5.37
N TYR A 255 16.14 -14.37 6.34
CA TYR A 255 16.58 -14.47 7.73
C TYR A 255 16.38 -15.87 8.31
N CYS A 256 15.20 -16.45 8.08
CA CYS A 256 14.92 -17.83 8.50
C CYS A 256 15.87 -18.84 7.83
N LEU A 257 16.13 -18.70 6.52
CA LEU A 257 17.05 -19.59 5.78
C LEU A 257 18.50 -19.49 6.25
N LEU A 258 18.92 -18.31 6.72
CA LEU A 258 20.29 -18.09 7.19
C LEU A 258 20.53 -18.51 8.65
N ARG A 259 19.51 -18.44 9.52
CA ARG A 259 19.67 -18.62 10.96
C ARG A 259 19.00 -19.86 11.57
N ALA A 260 17.96 -20.41 10.93
CA ALA A 260 17.26 -21.59 11.45
C ALA A 260 17.84 -22.88 10.87
N ASP A 261 17.60 -24.01 11.56
CA ASP A 261 17.76 -25.33 10.97
C ASP A 261 16.96 -25.38 9.68
N ARG A 262 17.67 -25.40 8.54
CA ARG A 262 17.09 -25.24 7.19
C ARG A 262 15.91 -26.17 6.93
N LEU A 263 15.95 -27.38 7.51
CA LEU A 263 14.89 -28.38 7.36
C LEU A 263 13.60 -28.00 8.07
N ILE A 264 13.67 -27.39 9.26
CA ILE A 264 12.49 -26.97 10.03
C ILE A 264 11.84 -25.76 9.36
N THR A 265 12.64 -24.79 8.91
CA THR A 265 12.12 -23.56 8.27
C THR A 265 11.49 -23.85 6.92
N LEU A 266 12.13 -24.70 6.08
CA LEU A 266 11.56 -25.15 4.82
C LEU A 266 10.26 -25.92 5.06
N GLY A 267 10.21 -26.78 6.09
CA GLY A 267 9.00 -27.49 6.46
C GLY A 267 7.85 -26.55 6.83
N VAL A 268 8.11 -25.56 7.69
CA VAL A 268 7.10 -24.55 8.10
C VAL A 268 6.67 -23.68 6.90
N ALA A 269 7.61 -23.23 6.07
CA ALA A 269 7.30 -22.43 4.87
C ALA A 269 6.42 -23.21 3.88
N VAL A 270 6.77 -24.48 3.60
CA VAL A 270 5.96 -25.36 2.74
C VAL A 270 4.56 -25.56 3.29
N VAL A 271 4.43 -25.78 4.61
CA VAL A 271 3.14 -25.92 5.27
C VAL A 271 2.33 -24.63 5.17
N ALA A 272 2.95 -23.46 5.40
CA ALA A 272 2.28 -22.17 5.29
C ALA A 272 1.81 -21.89 3.86
N VAL A 273 2.65 -22.13 2.84
CA VAL A 273 2.28 -21.96 1.42
C VAL A 273 1.14 -22.90 1.03
N ARG A 274 1.16 -24.13 1.51
CA ARG A 274 0.08 -25.10 1.28
C ARG A 274 -1.24 -24.67 1.92
N TRP A 275 -1.22 -24.14 3.15
CA TRP A 275 -2.41 -23.59 3.79
C TRP A 275 -2.95 -22.35 3.05
N LEU A 276 -2.08 -21.42 2.62
CA LEU A 276 -2.49 -20.25 1.83
C LEU A 276 -3.10 -20.67 0.49
N GLY A 277 -2.45 -21.59 -0.22
CA GLY A 277 -2.97 -22.12 -1.47
C GLY A 277 -4.33 -22.82 -1.29
N ALA A 278 -4.44 -23.65 -0.26
CA ALA A 278 -5.71 -24.32 0.07
C ALA A 278 -6.82 -23.32 0.41
N ALA A 279 -6.52 -22.28 1.19
CA ALA A 279 -7.48 -21.23 1.55
C ALA A 279 -7.94 -20.41 0.32
N LEU A 280 -7.02 -20.06 -0.58
CA LEU A 280 -7.35 -19.36 -1.83
C LEU A 280 -8.24 -20.20 -2.73
N ILE A 281 -7.92 -21.48 -2.91
CA ILE A 281 -8.72 -22.40 -3.73
C ILE A 281 -10.10 -22.63 -3.09
N ALA A 282 -10.16 -22.82 -1.75
CA ALA A 282 -11.42 -22.99 -1.04
C ALA A 282 -12.28 -21.72 -1.09
N GLY A 283 -11.67 -20.55 -0.92
CA GLY A 283 -12.36 -19.26 -1.05
C GLY A 283 -12.96 -19.06 -2.44
N SER A 284 -12.20 -19.38 -3.49
CA SER A 284 -12.70 -19.33 -4.87
C SER A 284 -13.82 -20.36 -5.13
N ALA A 285 -13.73 -21.55 -4.54
CA ALA A 285 -14.78 -22.56 -4.63
C ALA A 285 -16.09 -22.07 -3.99
N ILE A 286 -16.01 -21.48 -2.82
CA ILE A 286 -17.15 -20.91 -2.10
C ILE A 286 -17.74 -19.74 -2.88
N GLN A 287 -16.91 -18.84 -3.38
CA GLN A 287 -17.35 -17.70 -4.19
C GLN A 287 -18.07 -18.16 -5.45
N LEU A 288 -17.53 -19.15 -6.17
CA LEU A 288 -18.18 -19.72 -7.34
C LEU A 288 -19.53 -20.39 -7.01
N ALA A 289 -19.64 -21.06 -5.86
CA ALA A 289 -20.88 -21.69 -5.44
C ALA A 289 -21.97 -20.66 -5.08
N ILE A 290 -21.61 -19.58 -4.40
CA ILE A 290 -22.57 -18.57 -3.89
C ILE A 290 -22.88 -17.53 -4.95
N ALA A 291 -21.86 -16.97 -5.62
CA ALA A 291 -21.97 -15.85 -6.54
C ALA A 291 -21.26 -16.15 -7.89
N PRO A 292 -21.76 -17.11 -8.70
CA PRO A 292 -21.10 -17.54 -9.94
C PRO A 292 -21.06 -16.47 -11.03
N ARG A 293 -21.92 -15.45 -10.94
CA ARG A 293 -22.00 -14.33 -11.90
C ARG A 293 -21.09 -13.16 -11.57
N GLU A 294 -20.57 -13.11 -10.34
CA GLU A 294 -19.60 -12.11 -9.94
C GLU A 294 -18.20 -12.45 -10.47
N ASP A 295 -17.30 -11.47 -10.38
CA ASP A 295 -15.90 -11.66 -10.77
C ASP A 295 -15.26 -12.81 -9.99
N GLN A 296 -14.57 -13.68 -10.74
CA GLN A 296 -13.93 -14.89 -10.21
C GLN A 296 -12.41 -14.78 -10.44
N PRO A 297 -11.65 -14.05 -9.58
CA PRO A 297 -10.25 -13.71 -9.85
C PRO A 297 -9.37 -14.92 -10.15
N LEU A 298 -9.55 -16.04 -9.43
CA LEU A 298 -8.77 -17.25 -9.67
C LEU A 298 -9.05 -17.85 -11.04
N PHE A 299 -10.31 -17.91 -11.44
CA PHE A 299 -10.68 -18.40 -12.77
C PHE A 299 -10.16 -17.46 -13.87
N ASP A 300 -10.25 -16.16 -13.66
CA ASP A 300 -9.79 -15.16 -14.63
C ASP A 300 -8.28 -15.27 -14.85
N VAL A 301 -7.50 -15.45 -13.78
CA VAL A 301 -6.05 -15.68 -13.87
C VAL A 301 -5.73 -17.00 -14.56
N LEU A 302 -6.44 -18.08 -14.23
CA LEU A 302 -6.24 -19.39 -14.85
C LEU A 302 -6.61 -19.35 -16.34
N GLU A 303 -7.72 -18.71 -16.73
CA GLU A 303 -8.12 -18.54 -18.12
C GLU A 303 -7.16 -17.64 -18.91
N TYR A 304 -6.54 -16.64 -18.26
CA TYR A 304 -5.52 -15.83 -18.88
C TYR A 304 -4.22 -16.64 -19.13
N ALA A 305 -3.80 -17.43 -18.14
CA ALA A 305 -2.60 -18.27 -18.25
C ALA A 305 -2.78 -19.46 -19.21
N ALA A 306 -3.97 -20.02 -19.27
CA ALA A 306 -4.29 -21.16 -20.10
C ALA A 306 -5.68 -20.99 -20.77
N PRO A 307 -5.75 -20.28 -21.91
CA PRO A 307 -7.01 -20.02 -22.62
C PRO A 307 -7.79 -21.29 -23.04
N SER A 308 -7.09 -22.40 -23.21
CA SER A 308 -7.66 -23.72 -23.50
C SER A 308 -8.62 -24.24 -22.42
N LEU A 309 -8.50 -23.74 -21.17
CA LEU A 309 -9.42 -24.13 -20.09
C LEU A 309 -10.88 -23.77 -20.39
N ARG A 310 -11.12 -22.72 -21.17
CA ARG A 310 -12.48 -22.32 -21.56
C ARG A 310 -13.18 -23.40 -22.37
N SER A 311 -12.45 -24.16 -23.19
CA SER A 311 -13.03 -25.26 -23.98
C SER A 311 -13.61 -26.39 -23.13
N LEU A 312 -13.22 -26.51 -21.85
CA LEU A 312 -13.74 -27.52 -20.94
C LEU A 312 -15.16 -27.23 -20.45
N TYR A 313 -15.55 -25.95 -20.44
CA TYR A 313 -16.83 -25.58 -19.86
C TYR A 313 -17.68 -24.64 -20.74
N PHE A 314 -17.14 -24.08 -21.82
CA PHE A 314 -17.90 -23.31 -22.81
C PHE A 314 -18.60 -24.27 -23.78
N SER A 315 -19.84 -23.95 -24.11
CA SER A 315 -20.52 -24.55 -25.26
C SER A 315 -19.93 -24.00 -26.57
N LYS A 316 -20.21 -24.69 -27.69
CA LYS A 316 -19.75 -24.22 -29.01
C LYS A 316 -20.26 -22.81 -29.34
N VAL A 317 -21.50 -22.49 -28.97
CA VAL A 317 -22.11 -21.18 -29.20
C VAL A 317 -21.40 -20.10 -28.31
N GLU A 318 -21.23 -20.41 -27.04
CA GLU A 318 -20.53 -19.49 -26.10
C GLU A 318 -19.09 -19.21 -26.54
N SER A 319 -18.39 -20.24 -27.01
CA SER A 319 -17.04 -20.10 -27.54
C SER A 319 -16.97 -19.19 -28.76
N ALA A 320 -17.92 -19.38 -29.70
CA ALA A 320 -18.01 -18.52 -30.88
C ALA A 320 -18.34 -17.07 -30.51
N THR A 321 -19.38 -16.86 -29.67
CA THR A 321 -19.75 -15.51 -29.21
C THR A 321 -18.60 -14.81 -28.48
N TYR A 322 -17.88 -15.54 -27.61
CA TYR A 322 -16.73 -14.98 -26.91
C TYR A 322 -15.58 -14.57 -27.85
N GLN A 323 -15.31 -15.41 -28.85
CA GLN A 323 -14.29 -15.14 -29.87
C GLN A 323 -14.66 -13.94 -30.74
N ASP A 324 -15.89 -13.86 -31.20
CA ASP A 324 -16.40 -12.74 -32.00
C ASP A 324 -16.32 -11.43 -31.22
N SER A 325 -16.81 -11.41 -29.97
CA SER A 325 -16.72 -10.20 -29.11
C SER A 325 -15.28 -9.81 -28.79
N ASN A 326 -14.39 -10.79 -28.58
CA ASN A 326 -12.96 -10.51 -28.34
C ASN A 326 -12.30 -9.90 -29.60
N GLU A 327 -12.61 -10.41 -30.78
CA GLU A 327 -12.12 -9.87 -32.05
C GLU A 327 -12.64 -8.44 -32.29
N TYR A 328 -13.92 -8.17 -32.03
CA TYR A 328 -14.46 -6.81 -32.11
C TYR A 328 -13.84 -5.85 -31.07
N ALA A 329 -13.65 -6.30 -29.84
CA ALA A 329 -12.98 -5.50 -28.80
C ALA A 329 -11.54 -5.13 -29.21
N GLU A 330 -10.80 -6.07 -29.79
CA GLU A 330 -9.45 -5.82 -30.29
C GLU A 330 -9.45 -4.89 -31.51
N ARG A 331 -10.39 -5.02 -32.44
CA ARG A 331 -10.53 -4.08 -33.57
C ARG A 331 -10.77 -2.66 -33.07
N HIS A 332 -11.65 -2.47 -32.09
CA HIS A 332 -11.92 -1.15 -31.52
C HIS A 332 -10.70 -0.58 -30.77
N ARG A 333 -9.93 -1.43 -30.10
CA ARG A 333 -8.66 -1.05 -29.45
C ARG A 333 -7.64 -0.54 -30.48
N LEU A 334 -7.42 -1.33 -31.54
CA LEU A 334 -6.47 -0.97 -32.61
C LEU A 334 -6.90 0.30 -33.34
N ALA A 335 -8.19 0.48 -33.63
CA ALA A 335 -8.70 1.70 -34.24
C ALA A 335 -8.48 2.95 -33.35
N ALA A 336 -8.66 2.80 -32.04
CA ALA A 336 -8.38 3.88 -31.11
C ALA A 336 -6.87 4.20 -31.04
N GLU A 337 -6.01 3.19 -31.00
CA GLU A 337 -4.55 3.37 -31.02
C GLU A 337 -4.06 4.06 -32.29
N GLN A 338 -4.55 3.63 -33.44
CA GLN A 338 -4.22 4.29 -34.73
C GLN A 338 -4.62 5.76 -34.75
N LEU A 339 -5.78 6.09 -34.16
CA LEU A 339 -6.23 7.47 -34.10
C LEU A 339 -5.35 8.32 -33.16
N ILE A 340 -4.92 7.75 -32.05
CA ILE A 340 -3.96 8.41 -31.11
C ILE A 340 -2.59 8.62 -31.79
N GLU A 341 -2.11 7.62 -32.52
CA GLU A 341 -0.83 7.73 -33.23
C GLU A 341 -0.89 8.78 -34.32
N LEU A 342 -1.99 8.86 -35.10
CA LEU A 342 -2.20 9.90 -36.09
C LEU A 342 -2.22 11.30 -35.47
N GLU A 343 -2.92 11.48 -34.37
CA GLU A 343 -2.94 12.74 -33.61
C GLU A 343 -1.52 13.13 -33.15
N ARG A 344 -0.79 12.17 -32.57
CA ARG A 344 0.58 12.38 -32.10
C ARG A 344 1.52 12.74 -33.25
N ALA A 345 1.45 12.05 -34.38
CA ALA A 345 2.28 12.32 -35.55
C ALA A 345 2.06 13.74 -36.11
N ARG A 346 0.81 14.19 -36.22
CA ARG A 346 0.48 15.56 -36.69
C ARG A 346 1.01 16.63 -35.73
N ARG A 347 0.82 16.44 -34.42
CA ARG A 347 1.38 17.36 -33.40
C ARG A 347 2.92 17.45 -33.48
N THR A 348 3.59 16.34 -33.76
CA THR A 348 5.05 16.28 -33.85
C THR A 348 5.55 16.98 -35.14
N GLN A 349 4.75 17.00 -36.21
CA GLN A 349 5.05 17.72 -37.47
C GLN A 349 4.75 19.21 -37.40
N GLY A 350 4.30 19.73 -36.25
CA GLY A 350 4.02 21.16 -36.06
C GLY A 350 2.68 21.62 -36.66
N GLU A 351 1.82 20.71 -37.10
CA GLU A 351 0.45 21.03 -37.49
C GLU A 351 -0.40 21.35 -36.26
N ALA A 352 -0.86 22.59 -36.14
CA ALA A 352 -1.83 22.98 -35.13
C ALA A 352 -3.18 22.35 -35.50
N LEU A 353 -3.63 21.37 -34.72
CA LEU A 353 -4.98 20.81 -34.85
C LEU A 353 -6.00 21.89 -34.47
N ASP A 354 -7.01 22.09 -35.29
CA ASP A 354 -8.16 22.94 -34.96
C ASP A 354 -8.98 22.34 -33.82
N ASP A 355 -9.56 23.19 -32.99
CA ASP A 355 -10.41 22.79 -31.85
C ASP A 355 -11.58 21.89 -32.28
N ALA A 356 -12.11 22.05 -33.49
CA ALA A 356 -13.13 21.20 -34.04
C ALA A 356 -12.62 19.76 -34.33
N GLU A 357 -11.38 19.66 -34.80
CA GLU A 357 -10.72 18.39 -35.11
C GLU A 357 -10.35 17.63 -33.83
N VAL A 358 -9.86 18.35 -32.83
CA VAL A 358 -9.61 17.75 -31.47
C VAL A 358 -10.88 17.21 -30.87
N ARG A 359 -11.99 17.95 -30.89
CA ARG A 359 -13.29 17.49 -30.43
C ARG A 359 -13.79 16.26 -31.20
N ARG A 360 -13.57 16.21 -32.50
CA ARG A 360 -13.92 15.09 -33.36
C ARG A 360 -13.13 13.84 -33.00
N ILE A 361 -11.82 13.94 -32.84
CA ILE A 361 -10.93 12.84 -32.43
C ILE A 361 -11.35 12.32 -31.06
N SER A 362 -11.56 13.21 -30.08
CA SER A 362 -11.97 12.82 -28.73
C SER A 362 -13.34 12.12 -28.71
N SER A 363 -14.27 12.53 -29.58
CA SER A 363 -15.57 11.88 -29.75
C SER A 363 -15.43 10.47 -30.31
N PHE A 364 -14.57 10.24 -31.31
CA PHE A 364 -14.32 8.90 -31.85
C PHE A 364 -13.62 7.99 -30.83
N LEU A 365 -12.62 8.50 -30.10
CA LEU A 365 -11.94 7.74 -29.03
C LEU A 365 -12.92 7.31 -27.95
N LYS A 366 -13.83 8.21 -27.54
CA LYS A 366 -14.90 7.88 -26.60
C LYS A 366 -15.83 6.81 -27.17
N SER A 367 -16.23 6.93 -28.43
CA SER A 367 -17.11 5.94 -29.09
C SER A 367 -16.45 4.56 -29.15
N TYR A 368 -15.18 4.47 -29.57
CA TYR A 368 -14.45 3.19 -29.59
C TYR A 368 -14.28 2.63 -28.17
N GLY A 369 -14.05 3.50 -27.17
CA GLY A 369 -14.01 3.08 -25.76
C GLY A 369 -15.31 2.46 -25.28
N GLU A 370 -16.45 3.06 -25.61
CA GLU A 370 -17.78 2.53 -25.22
C GLU A 370 -18.11 1.24 -25.98
N MET A 371 -17.80 1.16 -27.28
CA MET A 371 -17.99 -0.09 -28.05
C MET A 371 -17.15 -1.24 -27.45
N ARG A 372 -15.87 -0.98 -27.12
CA ARG A 372 -15.01 -1.97 -26.46
C ARG A 372 -15.56 -2.43 -25.12
N LYS A 373 -16.08 -1.52 -24.29
CA LYS A 373 -16.74 -1.87 -23.02
C LYS A 373 -17.98 -2.75 -23.24
N GLY A 374 -18.76 -2.45 -24.27
CA GLY A 374 -19.91 -3.27 -24.66
C GLY A 374 -19.49 -4.71 -24.97
N GLU A 375 -18.44 -4.90 -25.78
CA GLU A 375 -17.92 -6.23 -26.10
C GLU A 375 -17.33 -6.94 -24.85
N GLN A 376 -16.62 -6.20 -23.99
CA GLN A 376 -16.13 -6.74 -22.72
C GLN A 376 -17.27 -7.19 -21.80
N PHE A 377 -18.39 -6.47 -21.79
CA PHE A 377 -19.58 -6.86 -21.05
C PHE A 377 -20.18 -8.16 -21.60
N VAL A 378 -20.28 -8.30 -22.92
CA VAL A 378 -20.77 -9.55 -23.57
C VAL A 378 -19.86 -10.72 -23.20
N MET A 379 -18.54 -10.55 -23.29
CA MET A 379 -17.57 -11.57 -22.87
C MET A 379 -17.72 -11.94 -21.38
N GLY A 380 -17.98 -10.94 -20.53
CA GLY A 380 -18.25 -11.13 -19.10
C GLY A 380 -19.51 -11.98 -18.87
N GLU A 381 -20.60 -11.65 -19.54
CA GLU A 381 -21.87 -12.35 -19.42
C GLU A 381 -21.79 -13.81 -19.95
N VAL A 382 -21.05 -14.04 -21.04
CA VAL A 382 -20.80 -15.40 -21.55
C VAL A 382 -20.03 -16.24 -20.51
N ARG A 383 -18.99 -15.67 -19.90
CA ARG A 383 -18.23 -16.34 -18.82
C ARG A 383 -19.12 -16.62 -17.62
N ALA A 384 -19.91 -15.63 -17.19
CA ALA A 384 -20.80 -15.74 -16.03
C ALA A 384 -21.82 -16.89 -16.21
N ARG A 385 -22.46 -16.98 -17.38
CA ARG A 385 -23.40 -18.05 -17.68
C ARG A 385 -22.76 -19.45 -17.74
N ALA A 386 -21.59 -19.53 -18.36
CA ALA A 386 -20.84 -20.78 -18.42
C ALA A 386 -20.42 -21.27 -17.03
N ARG A 387 -19.95 -20.35 -16.17
CA ARG A 387 -19.56 -20.63 -14.77
C ARG A 387 -20.76 -21.03 -13.92
N GLU A 388 -21.90 -20.37 -14.08
CA GLU A 388 -23.14 -20.73 -13.38
C GLU A 388 -23.58 -22.17 -13.68
N ARG A 389 -23.43 -22.62 -14.92
CA ARG A 389 -23.75 -23.98 -15.32
C ARG A 389 -22.89 -25.04 -14.64
N ILE A 390 -21.58 -24.77 -14.47
CA ILE A 390 -20.63 -25.71 -13.85
C ILE A 390 -20.42 -25.48 -12.35
N ARG A 391 -21.09 -24.49 -11.75
CA ARG A 391 -20.80 -23.99 -10.41
C ARG A 391 -20.62 -25.10 -9.36
N TRP A 392 -21.54 -26.05 -9.29
CA TRP A 392 -21.50 -27.11 -8.29
C TRP A 392 -20.38 -28.12 -8.53
N GLY A 393 -20.22 -28.57 -9.77
CA GLY A 393 -19.17 -29.50 -10.14
C GLY A 393 -17.77 -28.91 -9.95
N ALA A 394 -17.55 -27.68 -10.45
CA ALA A 394 -16.28 -26.96 -10.31
C ALA A 394 -15.99 -26.62 -8.85
N SER A 395 -16.97 -26.17 -8.06
CA SER A 395 -16.78 -25.87 -6.65
C SER A 395 -16.40 -27.10 -5.82
N LEU A 396 -17.04 -28.22 -6.07
CA LEU A 396 -16.71 -29.49 -5.41
C LEU A 396 -15.30 -29.99 -5.77
N THR A 397 -14.91 -29.86 -7.04
CA THR A 397 -13.55 -30.24 -7.47
C THR A 397 -12.47 -29.33 -6.88
N LEU A 398 -12.74 -28.02 -6.80
CA LEU A 398 -11.83 -27.07 -6.15
C LEU A 398 -11.74 -27.33 -4.63
N LEU A 399 -12.85 -27.62 -3.95
CA LEU A 399 -12.81 -27.99 -2.53
C LEU A 399 -12.03 -29.27 -2.29
N ALA A 400 -12.18 -30.29 -3.14
CA ALA A 400 -11.40 -31.51 -3.06
C ALA A 400 -9.90 -31.22 -3.26
N LEU A 401 -9.55 -30.38 -4.23
CA LEU A 401 -8.17 -29.91 -4.46
C LEU A 401 -7.63 -29.13 -3.25
N ALA A 402 -8.41 -28.24 -2.66
CA ALA A 402 -8.03 -27.51 -1.45
C ALA A 402 -7.74 -28.46 -0.28
N LEU A 403 -8.58 -29.48 -0.08
CA LEU A 403 -8.38 -30.51 0.95
C LEU A 403 -7.14 -31.36 0.71
N LEU A 404 -6.81 -31.70 -0.54
CA LEU A 404 -5.60 -32.42 -0.89
C LEU A 404 -4.33 -31.56 -0.70
N LEU A 405 -4.42 -30.26 -0.98
CA LEU A 405 -3.32 -29.35 -0.79
C LEU A 405 -3.08 -29.04 0.69
N ALA A 406 -4.14 -28.98 1.49
CA ALA A 406 -4.06 -28.71 2.92
C ALA A 406 -3.17 -29.74 3.63
N PRO A 407 -2.21 -29.30 4.47
CA PRO A 407 -1.30 -30.22 5.16
C PRO A 407 -1.99 -30.88 6.38
N ILE A 408 -3.14 -31.50 6.16
CA ILE A 408 -3.90 -32.21 7.18
C ILE A 408 -3.24 -33.57 7.39
N SER A 409 -2.79 -33.84 8.62
CA SER A 409 -2.26 -35.18 8.97
C SER A 409 -3.43 -36.14 9.21
N TRP A 410 -3.87 -36.79 8.13
CA TRP A 410 -4.95 -37.81 8.18
C TRP A 410 -4.65 -38.99 9.12
N ARG A 411 -3.38 -39.16 9.55
CA ARG A 411 -2.97 -40.22 10.50
C ARG A 411 -3.47 -39.98 11.92
N GLY A 412 -3.72 -38.71 12.33
CA GLY A 412 -4.25 -38.39 13.68
C GLY A 412 -5.76 -38.62 13.83
N LEU A 413 -6.50 -38.69 12.73
CA LEU A 413 -7.96 -38.95 12.79
C LEU A 413 -8.29 -40.45 12.92
N ARG A 414 -7.41 -41.34 12.46
CA ARG A 414 -7.61 -42.80 12.61
C ARG A 414 -7.31 -43.33 14.00
N SER A 415 -6.58 -42.62 14.84
CA SER A 415 -6.27 -43.06 16.21
C SER A 415 -7.32 -42.63 17.27
N ARG A 416 -8.27 -41.74 16.93
CA ARG A 416 -9.35 -41.34 17.84
C ARG A 416 -10.66 -42.13 17.68
N SER A 417 -10.74 -43.01 16.70
CA SER A 417 -11.90 -43.90 16.50
C SER A 417 -11.69 -45.32 17.06
N ALA A 418 -10.62 -45.51 17.86
CA ALA A 418 -10.31 -46.84 18.48
C ALA A 418 -10.06 -46.72 20.00
N VAL A 419 -10.87 -45.86 20.69
CA VAL A 419 -11.03 -45.92 22.15
C VAL A 419 -12.52 -45.88 22.50
#